data_f43cc512784578f3bc7ec52a6cb5ad84
#
_entry.id   f43cc512784578f3bc7ec52a6cb5ad84
#
_cell.length_a   1.000
_cell.length_b   1.000
_cell.length_c   1.000
_cell.angle_alpha   90.00
_cell.angle_beta   90.00
_cell.angle_gamma   90.00
#
_symmetry.space_group_name_H-M   'P 1'
#
loop_
_entity.id
_entity.type
_entity.pdbx_description
1 polymer ?
#
loop_
_entity_poly.entity_id
_entity_poly.type
_entity_poly.pdbx_seq_one_letter_code
_entity_poly.pdbx_strand_id
1 'polypeptide(L)' 'MKYASIANKKHYMDKFSYSIGLGIGQNLSSMGIANLSVDDFAQAIKDVLEGNQTAISHQEAREIV' A
#
# COMPACT_ATOMS: atom_id res chain seq x y z
N MET A 1 9.80 0.83 18.06
CA MET A 1 9.25 0.42 16.75
C MET A 1 7.78 0.73 16.68
N LYS A 2 7.37 1.29 15.58
CA LYS A 2 5.98 1.67 15.43
C LYS A 2 5.03 0.50 15.34
N TYR A 3 5.52 -0.59 14.80
CA TYR A 3 4.67 -1.77 14.69
C TYR A 3 4.36 -2.40 16.02
N ALA A 4 5.30 -2.34 16.93
CA ALA A 4 5.04 -2.86 18.27
C ALA A 4 3.92 -2.09 18.92
N SER A 5 3.92 -0.77 18.73
CA SER A 5 2.88 0.07 19.28
C SER A 5 1.52 -0.26 18.69
N ILE A 6 1.49 -0.50 17.39
CA ILE A 6 0.24 -0.84 16.70
C ILE A 6 -0.27 -2.19 17.19
N ALA A 7 0.63 -3.13 17.36
CA ALA A 7 0.23 -4.45 17.82
C ALA A 7 -0.42 -4.38 19.19
N ASN A 8 0.04 -3.47 20.03
CA ASN A 8 -0.51 -3.32 21.36
C ASN A 8 -1.96 -2.87 21.36
N LYS A 9 -2.45 -2.42 20.25
CA LYS A 9 -3.82 -1.97 20.13
C LYS A 9 -4.72 -3.04 19.56
N LYS A 10 -4.39 -4.29 19.82
CA LYS A 10 -5.19 -5.44 19.42
C LYS A 10 -5.13 -5.71 17.93
N HIS A 11 -4.19 -5.11 17.26
CA HIS A 11 -3.98 -5.40 15.85
C HIS A 11 -2.79 -6.34 15.75
N TYR A 12 -3.01 -7.48 15.13
CA TYR A 12 -1.94 -8.45 14.93
C TYR A 12 -1.49 -8.36 13.50
N MET A 13 -0.17 -8.26 13.34
CA MET A 13 0.40 -8.18 12.00
C MET A 13 0.09 -9.45 11.24
N ASP A 14 -0.45 -9.29 10.06
CA ASP A 14 -0.61 -10.40 9.14
C ASP A 14 0.69 -10.53 8.37
N LYS A 15 1.47 -11.55 8.70
CA LYS A 15 2.81 -11.70 8.14
C LYS A 15 2.79 -11.89 6.63
N PHE A 16 1.76 -12.55 6.13
CA PHE A 16 1.63 -12.74 4.69
C PHE A 16 1.47 -11.38 3.99
N SER A 17 0.54 -10.59 4.47
CA SER A 17 0.31 -9.26 3.89
C SER A 17 1.53 -8.37 4.01
N TYR A 18 2.17 -8.40 5.16
CA TYR A 18 3.36 -7.59 5.38
C TYR A 18 4.48 -8.01 4.43
N SER A 19 4.63 -9.31 4.22
CA SER A 19 5.65 -9.81 3.32
C SER A 19 5.45 -9.33 1.88
N ILE A 20 4.20 -9.32 1.43
CA ILE A 20 3.90 -8.78 0.11
C ILE A 20 4.28 -7.31 0.04
N GLY A 21 3.95 -6.58 1.10
CA GLY A 21 4.29 -5.15 1.16
C GLY A 21 5.80 -4.91 1.13
N LEU A 22 6.56 -5.75 1.80
CA LEU A 22 8.01 -5.64 1.76
C LEU A 22 8.55 -5.77 0.34
N GLY A 23 8.05 -6.75 -0.40
CA GLY A 23 8.51 -6.95 -1.77
C GLY A 23 8.17 -5.75 -2.65
N ILE A 24 6.95 -5.26 -2.52
CA ILE A 24 6.54 -4.10 -3.31
C ILE A 24 7.37 -2.88 -2.91
N GLY A 25 7.57 -2.69 -1.61
CA GLY A 25 8.36 -1.55 -1.13
C GLY A 25 9.78 -1.57 -1.66
N GLN A 26 10.39 -2.74 -1.68
CA GLN A 26 11.74 -2.87 -2.22
C GLN A 26 11.78 -2.55 -3.71
N ASN A 27 10.79 -3.00 -4.45
CA ASN A 27 10.72 -2.69 -5.88
C ASN A 27 10.57 -1.19 -6.10
N LEU A 28 9.69 -0.54 -5.35
CA LEU A 28 9.49 0.90 -5.49
C LEU A 28 10.76 1.66 -5.15
N SER A 29 11.45 1.24 -4.11
CA SER A 29 12.70 1.87 -3.71
C SER A 29 13.76 1.72 -4.79
N SER A 30 13.84 0.54 -5.40
CA SER A 30 14.80 0.29 -6.47
C SER A 30 14.52 1.14 -7.71
N MET A 31 13.26 1.46 -7.93
CA MET A 31 12.88 2.30 -9.06
C MET A 31 13.08 3.78 -8.80
N GLY A 32 13.54 4.14 -7.61
CA GLY A 32 13.81 5.52 -7.27
C GLY A 32 12.57 6.33 -6.92
N ILE A 33 11.48 5.65 -6.59
CA ILE A 33 10.25 6.33 -6.20
C ILE A 33 10.36 6.71 -4.74
N ALA A 34 10.54 8.01 -4.47
CA ALA A 34 10.83 8.48 -3.13
C ALA A 34 9.69 9.21 -2.46
N ASN A 35 8.80 9.81 -3.23
CA ASN A 35 7.75 10.67 -2.67
C ASN A 35 6.38 10.02 -2.79
N LEU A 36 6.34 8.74 -2.58
CA LEU A 36 5.08 8.00 -2.65
C LEU A 36 4.27 8.26 -1.40
N SER A 37 3.00 8.62 -1.58
CA SER A 37 2.06 8.66 -0.46
C SER A 37 1.63 7.24 -0.16
N VAL A 38 2.17 6.67 0.90
CA VAL A 38 1.87 5.29 1.26
C VAL A 38 0.39 5.13 1.62
N ASP A 39 -0.18 6.14 2.25
CA ASP A 39 -1.59 6.07 2.62
C ASP A 39 -2.47 5.98 1.38
N ASP A 40 -2.20 6.79 0.37
CA ASP A 40 -2.98 6.74 -0.87
C ASP A 40 -2.74 5.45 -1.62
N PHE A 41 -1.50 4.99 -1.61
CA PHE A 41 -1.15 3.72 -2.22
C PHE A 41 -1.94 2.58 -1.58
N ALA A 42 -1.98 2.54 -0.26
CA ALA A 42 -2.70 1.51 0.45
C ALA A 42 -4.20 1.61 0.22
N GLN A 43 -4.72 2.83 0.14
CA GLN A 43 -6.14 3.02 -0.12
C GLN A 43 -6.53 2.50 -1.49
N ALA A 44 -5.68 2.71 -2.49
CA ALA A 44 -5.95 2.21 -3.83
C ALA A 44 -6.00 0.69 -3.85
N ILE A 45 -5.08 0.04 -3.15
CA ILE A 45 -5.08 -1.41 -3.07
C ILE A 45 -6.36 -1.91 -2.41
N LYS A 46 -6.75 -1.26 -1.32
CA LYS A 46 -7.96 -1.62 -0.63
C LYS A 46 -9.18 -1.49 -1.52
N ASP A 47 -9.25 -0.40 -2.27
CA ASP A 47 -10.39 -0.16 -3.16
C ASP A 47 -10.49 -1.25 -4.21
N VAL A 48 -9.37 -1.64 -4.79
CA VAL A 48 -9.37 -2.68 -5.82
C VAL A 48 -9.79 -4.02 -5.22
N LEU A 49 -9.22 -4.38 -4.08
CA LEU A 49 -9.49 -5.69 -3.49
C LEU A 49 -10.91 -5.82 -2.96
N GLU A 50 -11.48 -4.71 -2.51
CA GLU A 50 -12.84 -4.72 -1.97
C GLU A 50 -13.90 -4.40 -3.01
N GLY A 51 -13.48 -4.10 -4.24
CA GLY A 51 -14.44 -3.77 -5.29
C GLY A 51 -15.05 -2.39 -5.14
N ASN A 52 -14.40 -1.51 -4.40
CA ASN A 52 -14.89 -0.15 -4.21
C ASN A 52 -14.65 0.67 -5.45
N GLN A 53 -15.42 1.76 -5.57
CA GLN A 53 -15.15 2.72 -6.63
C GLN A 53 -13.85 3.43 -6.33
N THR A 54 -12.96 3.48 -7.31
CA THR A 54 -11.67 4.13 -7.12
C THR A 54 -11.80 5.64 -7.28
N ALA A 55 -10.88 6.38 -6.67
CA ALA A 55 -10.90 7.84 -6.73
C ALA A 55 -10.64 8.35 -8.14
N ILE A 56 -9.80 7.67 -8.88
CA ILE A 56 -9.57 7.95 -10.28
C ILE A 56 -9.74 6.67 -11.07
N SER A 57 -10.00 6.79 -12.36
CA SER A 57 -10.21 5.60 -13.18
C SER A 57 -8.88 4.89 -13.42
N HIS A 58 -8.99 3.62 -13.77
CA HIS A 58 -7.79 2.85 -14.13
C HIS A 58 -7.10 3.45 -15.36
N GLN A 59 -7.88 3.96 -16.29
CA GLN A 59 -7.31 4.59 -17.47
C GLN A 59 -6.54 5.85 -17.11
N GLU A 60 -7.12 6.68 -16.25
CA GLU A 60 -6.45 7.89 -15.79
C GLU A 60 -5.15 7.56 -15.07
N ALA A 61 -5.19 6.52 -14.22
CA ALA A 61 -4.01 6.09 -13.50
C ALA A 61 -2.89 5.68 -14.45
N ARG A 62 -3.24 4.99 -15.54
CA ARG A 62 -2.23 4.59 -16.51
C ARG A 62 -1.60 5.77 -17.22
N GLU A 63 -2.35 6.87 -17.35
CA GLU A 63 -1.83 8.06 -17.99
C GLU A 63 -0.89 8.85 -17.09
N ILE A 64 -1.07 8.72 -15.78
CA ILE A 64 -0.23 9.42 -14.81
C ILE A 64 1.11 8.73 -14.63
N VAL A 65 1.12 7.42 -14.62
CA VAL A 65 2.33 6.64 -14.32
C VAL A 65 3.35 6.59 -15.45
#